data_d2b50ee6b274b36d21f7047ed5ad4c70
#
_entry.id   d2b50ee6b274b36d21f7047ed5ad4c70
#
_cell.length_a   1.000
_cell.length_b   1.000
_cell.length_c   1.000
_cell.angle_alpha   90.00
_cell.angle_beta   90.00
_cell.angle_gamma   90.00
#
_symmetry.space_group_name_H-M   'P 1'
#
loop_
_entity.id
_entity.type
_entity.pdbx_description
1 polymer ?
#
loop_
_entity_poly.entity_id
_entity_poly.type
_entity_poly.pdbx_seq_one_letter_code
_entity_poly.pdbx_strand_id
1 'polypeptide(L)'
;MTISEREFNKSVRNLSTYLESGDMISADNELKVMRKVYDEMKKLESHSVTFWLFVTAVLVVYIGMGWGKYEIPTIFVTGVEAISFALMTYVSNIVDNFIDNIEYWENEYNRHKEVNRTVDDSIN
;
A
#
# COMPACT_ATOMS: atom_id res chain seq x y z
N MET A 1 -9.58 -10.13 0.14
CA MET A 1 -9.16 -8.96 -0.64
C MET A 1 -9.82 -7.70 -0.08
N THR A 2 -9.04 -6.69 0.23
CA THR A 2 -9.54 -5.43 0.79
C THR A 2 -10.19 -4.56 -0.31
N ILE A 3 -11.00 -3.57 0.11
CA ILE A 3 -11.62 -2.61 -0.82
C ILE A 3 -10.54 -1.85 -1.59
N SER A 4 -9.45 -1.46 -0.91
CA SER A 4 -8.32 -0.75 -1.53
C SER A 4 -7.63 -1.58 -2.60
N GLU A 5 -7.46 -2.90 -2.37
CA GLU A 5 -6.89 -3.80 -3.37
C GLU A 5 -7.79 -3.92 -4.60
N ARG A 6 -9.10 -3.96 -4.40
CA ARG A 6 -10.07 -4.00 -5.51
C ARG A 6 -10.00 -2.74 -6.35
N GLU A 7 -9.98 -1.58 -5.71
CA GLU A 7 -9.86 -0.29 -6.39
C GLU A 7 -8.55 -0.20 -7.16
N PHE A 8 -7.46 -0.63 -6.54
CA PHE A 8 -6.15 -0.63 -7.18
C PHE A 8 -6.13 -1.54 -8.41
N ASN A 9 -6.63 -2.78 -8.28
CA ASN A 9 -6.67 -3.74 -9.39
C ASN A 9 -7.57 -3.26 -10.52
N LYS A 10 -8.69 -2.61 -10.19
CA LYS A 10 -9.58 -2.02 -11.20
C LYS A 10 -8.86 -0.91 -11.97
N SER A 11 -8.12 -0.05 -11.27
CA SER A 11 -7.34 1.01 -11.89
C SER A 11 -6.24 0.44 -12.79
N VAL A 12 -5.59 -0.65 -12.38
CA VAL A 12 -4.58 -1.33 -13.21
C VAL A 12 -5.20 -1.84 -14.51
N ARG A 13 -6.36 -2.47 -14.44
CA ARG A 13 -7.06 -2.96 -15.63
C ARG A 13 -7.45 -1.82 -16.57
N ASN A 14 -8.00 -0.75 -15.99
CA ASN A 14 -8.40 0.43 -16.78
C ASN A 14 -7.20 1.08 -17.43
N LEU A 15 -6.09 1.20 -16.69
CA LEU A 15 -4.84 1.77 -17.19
C LEU A 15 -4.32 0.96 -18.38
N SER A 16 -4.30 -0.37 -18.25
CA SER A 16 -3.87 -1.25 -19.34
C SER A 16 -4.71 -1.03 -20.60
N THR A 17 -6.04 -0.95 -20.44
CA THR A 17 -6.96 -0.70 -21.54
C THR A 17 -6.69 0.66 -22.21
N TYR A 18 -6.49 1.71 -21.40
CA TYR A 18 -6.21 3.06 -21.94
C TYR A 18 -4.87 3.12 -22.67
N LEU A 19 -3.86 2.45 -22.15
CA LEU A 19 -2.55 2.40 -22.81
C LEU A 19 -2.63 1.67 -24.15
N GLU A 20 -3.37 0.56 -24.23
CA GLU A 20 -3.58 -0.18 -25.48
C GLU A 20 -4.34 0.65 -26.52
N SER A 21 -5.31 1.45 -26.08
CA SER A 21 -6.10 2.30 -26.97
C SER A 21 -5.43 3.63 -27.31
N GLY A 22 -4.32 3.96 -26.66
CA GLY A 22 -3.60 5.22 -26.85
C GLY A 22 -4.21 6.43 -26.15
N ASP A 23 -5.17 6.22 -25.25
CA ASP A 23 -5.80 7.29 -24.47
C ASP A 23 -4.92 7.68 -23.28
N MET A 24 -3.93 8.54 -23.55
CA MET A 24 -2.94 8.93 -22.55
C MET A 24 -3.50 9.81 -21.44
N ILE A 25 -4.54 10.58 -21.71
CA ILE A 25 -5.19 11.44 -20.72
C ILE A 25 -5.87 10.58 -19.65
N SER A 26 -6.66 9.59 -20.07
CA SER A 26 -7.32 8.67 -19.15
C SER A 26 -6.31 7.80 -18.41
N ALA A 27 -5.23 7.40 -19.08
CA ALA A 27 -4.15 6.63 -18.45
C ALA A 27 -3.49 7.44 -17.33
N ASP A 28 -3.21 8.72 -17.54
CA ASP A 28 -2.64 9.59 -16.52
C ASP A 28 -3.58 9.74 -15.31
N ASN A 29 -4.88 9.87 -15.57
CA ASN A 29 -5.89 9.95 -14.51
C ASN A 29 -5.92 8.67 -13.68
N GLU A 30 -5.82 7.50 -14.31
CA GLU A 30 -5.77 6.21 -13.60
C GLU A 30 -4.50 6.08 -12.76
N LEU A 31 -3.36 6.55 -13.24
CA LEU A 31 -2.12 6.59 -12.46
C LEU A 31 -2.27 7.46 -11.21
N LYS A 32 -2.97 8.58 -11.31
CA LYS A 32 -3.26 9.45 -10.16
C LYS A 32 -4.13 8.74 -9.14
N VAL A 33 -5.13 7.97 -9.58
CA VAL A 33 -5.97 7.16 -8.70
C VAL A 33 -5.14 6.10 -7.98
N MET A 34 -4.26 5.41 -8.70
CA MET A 34 -3.37 4.41 -8.11
C MET A 34 -2.46 5.01 -7.04
N ARG A 35 -1.89 6.19 -7.29
CA ARG A 35 -1.06 6.89 -6.31
C ARG A 35 -1.86 7.31 -5.08
N LYS A 36 -3.09 7.75 -5.28
CA LYS A 36 -3.98 8.13 -4.17
C LYS A 36 -4.26 6.93 -3.27
N VAL A 37 -4.59 5.78 -3.85
CA VAL A 37 -4.81 4.54 -3.10
C VAL A 37 -3.55 4.14 -2.36
N TYR A 38 -2.39 4.22 -3.01
CA TYR A 38 -1.10 3.93 -2.39
C TYR A 38 -0.82 4.85 -1.20
N ASP A 39 -1.06 6.16 -1.34
CA ASP A 39 -0.86 7.12 -0.26
C ASP A 39 -1.76 6.81 0.94
N GLU A 40 -3.01 6.45 0.71
CA GLU A 40 -3.94 6.04 1.76
C GLU A 40 -3.45 4.79 2.48
N MET A 41 -2.96 3.79 1.75
CA MET A 41 -2.42 2.57 2.34
C MET A 41 -1.11 2.83 3.09
N LYS A 42 -0.29 3.75 2.62
CA LYS A 42 0.94 4.15 3.31
C LYS A 42 0.65 4.84 4.64
N LYS A 43 -0.40 5.67 4.69
CA LYS A 43 -0.87 6.26 5.95
C LYS A 43 -1.34 5.18 6.91
N LEU A 44 -2.08 4.18 6.42
CA LEU A 44 -2.54 3.06 7.23
C LEU A 44 -1.35 2.26 7.76
N GLU A 45 -0.32 2.03 6.94
CA GLU A 45 0.93 1.38 7.38
C GLU A 45 1.56 2.15 8.52
N SER A 46 1.69 3.47 8.39
CA SER A 46 2.25 4.33 9.45
C SER A 46 1.44 4.21 10.74
N HIS A 47 0.11 4.24 10.66
CA HIS A 47 -0.76 4.06 11.82
C HIS A 47 -0.59 2.66 12.45
N SER A 48 -0.48 1.62 11.62
CA SER A 48 -0.26 0.26 12.11
C SER A 48 1.05 0.11 12.86
N VAL A 49 2.13 0.71 12.33
CA VAL A 49 3.45 0.71 12.98
C VAL A 49 3.39 1.44 14.31
N THR A 50 2.74 2.61 14.34
CA THR A 50 2.56 3.40 15.57
C THR A 50 1.77 2.61 16.62
N PHE A 51 0.70 1.94 16.19
CA PHE A 51 -0.11 1.10 17.08
C PHE A 51 0.70 -0.05 17.65
N TRP A 52 1.47 -0.73 16.80
CA TRP A 52 2.34 -1.83 17.24
C TRP A 52 3.38 -1.35 18.24
N LEU A 53 4.02 -0.21 18.00
CA LEU A 53 4.99 0.38 18.93
C LEU A 53 4.35 0.71 20.27
N PHE A 54 3.12 1.24 20.25
CA PHE A 54 2.37 1.55 21.47
C PHE A 54 2.08 0.29 22.28
N VAL A 55 1.61 -0.78 21.63
CA VAL A 55 1.32 -2.06 22.28
C VAL A 55 2.61 -2.66 22.87
N THR A 56 3.71 -2.60 22.13
CA THR A 56 5.01 -3.07 22.61
C THR A 56 5.48 -2.30 23.84
N ALA A 57 5.32 -0.96 23.85
CA ALA A 57 5.67 -0.14 24.98
C ALA A 57 4.85 -0.49 26.22
N VAL A 58 3.54 -0.71 26.07
CA VAL A 58 2.66 -1.13 27.17
C VAL A 58 3.11 -2.48 27.72
N LEU A 59 3.47 -3.43 26.83
CA LEU A 59 3.97 -4.74 27.23
C LEU A 59 5.26 -4.65 28.05
N VAL A 60 6.21 -3.80 27.60
CA VAL A 60 7.48 -3.59 28.31
C VAL A 60 7.23 -3.00 29.69
N VAL A 61 6.33 -2.03 29.82
CA VAL A 61 5.96 -1.44 31.12
C VAL A 61 5.34 -2.49 32.02
N TYR A 62 4.45 -3.34 31.48
CA TYR A 62 3.81 -4.42 32.22
C TYR A 62 4.84 -5.39 32.81
N ILE A 63 5.82 -5.80 32.01
CA ILE A 63 6.91 -6.67 32.45
C ILE A 63 7.76 -5.99 33.52
N GLY A 64 8.09 -4.71 33.31
CA GLY A 64 8.90 -3.93 34.25
C GLY A 64 8.22 -3.69 35.60
N MET A 65 6.90 -3.63 35.63
CA MET A 65 6.13 -3.42 36.86
C MET A 65 5.90 -4.70 37.68
N GLY A 66 6.33 -5.83 37.14
CA GLY A 66 6.21 -7.12 37.83
C GLY A 66 5.21 -8.05 37.17
N TRP A 67 5.74 -9.01 36.50
CA TRP A 67 4.95 -10.03 35.81
C TRP A 67 4.13 -10.82 36.84
N GLY A 68 2.84 -10.91 36.62
CA GLY A 68 1.94 -11.63 37.49
C GLY A 68 1.38 -10.82 38.67
N LYS A 69 1.83 -9.59 38.86
CA LYS A 69 1.30 -8.72 39.90
C LYS A 69 -0.11 -8.23 39.57
N TYR A 70 -0.42 -8.11 38.30
CA TYR A 70 -1.73 -7.75 37.80
C TYR A 70 -2.42 -9.00 37.23
N GLU A 71 -3.74 -9.06 37.33
CA GLU A 71 -4.52 -10.25 36.92
C GLU A 71 -4.74 -10.33 35.40
N ILE A 72 -4.05 -9.53 34.61
CA ILE A 72 -4.16 -9.57 33.15
C ILE A 72 -3.47 -10.86 32.65
N PRO A 73 -4.20 -11.75 31.95
CA PRO A 73 -3.58 -12.98 31.43
C PRO A 73 -2.46 -12.68 30.44
N THR A 74 -1.32 -13.34 30.63
CA THR A 74 -0.18 -13.24 29.72
C THR A 74 -0.57 -13.61 28.29
N ILE A 75 -1.44 -14.62 28.14
CA ILE A 75 -1.95 -15.08 26.83
C ILE A 75 -2.66 -13.93 26.09
N PHE A 76 -3.45 -13.14 26.81
CA PHE A 76 -4.17 -12.01 26.22
C PHE A 76 -3.19 -10.95 25.70
N VAL A 77 -2.20 -10.57 26.48
CA VAL A 77 -1.21 -9.56 26.09
C VAL A 77 -0.38 -10.04 24.91
N THR A 78 0.07 -11.29 24.95
CA THR A 78 0.84 -11.90 23.85
C THR A 78 -0.01 -11.99 22.58
N GLY A 79 -1.29 -12.32 22.71
CA GLY A 79 -2.22 -12.38 21.58
C GLY A 79 -2.41 -11.03 20.90
N VAL A 80 -2.58 -9.97 21.68
CA VAL A 80 -2.74 -8.61 21.15
C VAL A 80 -1.47 -8.17 20.41
N GLU A 81 -0.29 -8.46 20.97
CA GLU A 81 0.99 -8.15 20.34
C GLU A 81 1.13 -8.90 19.01
N ALA A 82 0.81 -10.20 18.98
CA ALA A 82 0.90 -11.01 17.77
C ALA A 82 -0.05 -10.51 16.68
N ILE A 83 -1.28 -10.15 17.05
CA ILE A 83 -2.26 -9.62 16.10
C ILE A 83 -1.78 -8.28 15.53
N SER A 84 -1.26 -7.40 16.37
CA SER A 84 -0.75 -6.09 15.94
C SER A 84 0.42 -6.25 14.98
N PHE A 85 1.34 -7.16 15.27
CA PHE A 85 2.47 -7.45 14.39
C PHE A 85 2.00 -8.03 13.06
N ALA A 86 1.04 -8.96 13.08
CA ALA A 86 0.49 -9.56 11.87
C ALA A 86 -0.18 -8.51 10.98
N LEU A 87 -0.97 -7.60 11.57
CA LEU A 87 -1.59 -6.50 10.83
C LEU A 87 -0.55 -5.58 10.20
N MET A 88 0.47 -5.21 10.95
CA MET A 88 1.56 -4.36 10.45
C MET A 88 2.24 -5.01 9.25
N THR A 89 2.59 -6.29 9.36
CA THR A 89 3.24 -7.04 8.27
C THR A 89 2.33 -7.14 7.05
N TYR A 90 1.04 -7.41 7.26
CA TYR A 90 0.07 -7.52 6.17
C TYR A 90 -0.05 -6.21 5.40
N VAL A 91 -0.22 -5.10 6.11
CA VAL A 91 -0.33 -3.78 5.47
C VAL A 91 0.96 -3.40 4.74
N SER A 92 2.12 -3.70 5.36
CA SER A 92 3.42 -3.42 4.74
C SER A 92 3.59 -4.19 3.42
N ASN A 93 3.17 -5.45 3.37
CA ASN A 93 3.23 -6.26 2.15
C ASN A 93 2.33 -5.69 1.05
N ILE A 94 1.13 -5.21 1.41
CA ILE A 94 0.22 -4.59 0.45
C ILE A 94 0.83 -3.32 -0.13
N VAL A 95 1.42 -2.48 0.72
CA VAL A 95 2.07 -1.23 0.30
C VAL A 95 3.23 -1.52 -0.65
N ASP A 96 4.06 -2.51 -0.33
CA ASP A 96 5.19 -2.90 -1.19
C ASP A 96 4.70 -3.38 -2.56
N ASN A 97 3.64 -4.17 -2.60
CA ASN A 97 3.05 -4.64 -3.85
C ASN A 97 2.47 -3.48 -4.67
N PHE A 98 1.84 -2.52 -4.01
CA PHE A 98 1.27 -1.35 -4.68
C PHE A 98 2.37 -0.51 -5.33
N ILE A 99 3.48 -0.25 -4.62
CA ILE A 99 4.56 0.57 -5.18
C ILE A 99 5.23 -0.13 -6.37
N ASP A 100 5.43 -1.44 -6.30
CA ASP A 100 6.00 -2.20 -7.41
C ASP A 100 5.10 -2.12 -8.64
N ASN A 101 3.79 -2.26 -8.47
CA ASN A 101 2.82 -2.13 -9.57
C ASN A 101 2.78 -0.71 -10.12
N ILE A 102 2.82 0.30 -9.26
CA ILE A 102 2.82 1.70 -9.68
C ILE A 102 4.07 2.00 -10.51
N GLU A 103 5.25 1.57 -10.06
CA GLU A 103 6.50 1.76 -10.80
C GLU A 103 6.45 1.09 -12.18
N TYR A 104 5.95 -0.14 -12.24
CA TYR A 104 5.80 -0.87 -13.49
C TYR A 104 4.90 -0.10 -14.47
N TRP A 105 3.72 0.33 -14.01
CA TRP A 105 2.76 1.00 -14.86
C TRP A 105 3.18 2.42 -15.23
N GLU A 106 3.91 3.11 -14.36
CA GLU A 106 4.50 4.41 -14.69
C GLU A 106 5.54 4.26 -15.81
N ASN A 107 6.37 3.23 -15.74
CA ASN A 107 7.36 2.95 -16.77
C ASN A 107 6.67 2.61 -18.11
N GLU A 108 5.60 1.82 -18.07
CA GLU A 108 4.79 1.51 -19.24
C GLU A 108 4.13 2.77 -19.82
N TYR A 109 3.59 3.62 -18.98
CA TYR A 109 2.99 4.87 -19.40
C TYR A 109 4.02 5.76 -20.08
N ASN A 110 5.18 5.93 -19.49
CA ASN A 110 6.24 6.75 -20.05
C ASN A 110 6.74 6.19 -21.40
N ARG A 111 6.84 4.87 -21.50
CA ARG A 111 7.24 4.21 -22.75
C ARG A 111 6.23 4.49 -23.86
N HIS A 112 4.94 4.34 -23.58
CA HIS A 112 3.89 4.65 -24.55
C HIS A 112 3.88 6.12 -24.93
N LYS A 113 4.10 6.99 -23.97
CA LYS A 113 4.17 8.43 -24.19
C LYS A 113 5.33 8.80 -25.12
N GLU A 114 6.51 8.20 -24.93
CA GLU A 114 7.66 8.41 -25.79
C GLU A 114 7.42 7.90 -27.22
N VAL A 115 6.81 6.72 -27.35
CA VAL A 115 6.46 6.16 -28.66
C VAL A 115 5.51 7.08 -29.40
N ASN A 116 4.46 7.56 -28.75
CA ASN A 116 3.50 8.50 -29.35
C ASN A 116 4.17 9.81 -29.75
N ARG A 117 5.06 10.33 -28.92
CA ARG A 117 5.83 11.53 -29.20
C ARG A 117 6.73 11.36 -30.43
N THR A 118 7.42 10.22 -30.50
CA THR A 118 8.30 9.90 -31.64
C THR A 118 7.52 9.80 -32.94
N VAL A 119 6.32 9.19 -32.90
CA VAL A 119 5.42 9.09 -34.05
C VAL A 119 4.99 10.50 -34.50
N ASP A 120 4.58 11.35 -33.58
CA ASP A 120 4.19 12.73 -33.89
C ASP A 120 5.36 13.53 -34.50
N ASP A 121 6.56 13.38 -33.97
CA ASP A 121 7.76 14.03 -34.51
C ASP A 121 8.10 13.51 -35.91
N SER A 122 7.87 12.21 -36.18
CA SER A 122 8.11 11.65 -37.53
C SER A 122 7.08 12.12 -38.56
N ILE A 123 5.85 12.42 -38.14
CA ILE A 123 4.79 12.91 -39.02
C ILE A 123 5.03 14.37 -39.38
N ASN A 124 5.56 15.14 -38.45
CA ASN A 124 5.88 16.54 -38.64
C ASN A 124 7.26 16.73 -39.25
#